data_3a8ad4db91d8baae2cb65b1ff86b1808
#
_entry.id   3a8ad4db91d8baae2cb65b1ff86b1808
#
_cell.length_a   1.000
_cell.length_b   1.000
_cell.length_c   1.000
_cell.angle_alpha   90.00
_cell.angle_beta   90.00
_cell.angle_gamma   90.00
#
_symmetry.space_group_name_H-M   'P 1'
#
loop_
_entity.id
_entity.type
_entity.pdbx_description
1 polymer ?
#
loop_
_entity_poly.entity_id
_entity_poly.type
_entity_poly.pdbx_seq_one_letter_code
_entity_poly.pdbx_strand_id
1 'polypeptide(L)'
;MKRAVITGLGIVSSIGNNQQEVLASLREGRSGITFSQELKDAGMRSQVWGNVKLDTTGLIDRKVVRFMSDASIYAYLSMEQAVADAGLAPEVYQNNPHVGLIAGSGGGSPKFQVFGADAMRSPRGLKAVGPYVVTKAMASGVSACLATPFKIYGVNYSISSACATSAHCIGNAVEQIQLGKQDIVFAGGGEELCWEMACEFDAMGALSTKYNDTPEKASRTYDAHRDGFVIAGGGGMVVVEELEHALARGAHIYAEIVGYGATSDGADMVAPSGEGAVRCMQMAMHGVDTPIDYLNSHGTSTPVGDVKELGAIREVFGDNSPAISATKAMTGHSLGAAGVQEAIYSLLMLEHGFIAPSINIEELDEQAAGLDIVTETTERELTTVMSNSFGFGGTNATLVMRKL
;
A
#
# COMPACT_ATOMS: atom_id res chain seq x y z
N MET A 1 -26.07 -9.38 2.49
CA MET A 1 -24.94 -8.79 3.22
C MET A 1 -25.02 -7.29 3.07
N LYS A 2 -24.53 -6.51 4.07
CA LYS A 2 -24.37 -5.05 3.94
C LYS A 2 -23.33 -4.73 2.86
N ARG A 3 -23.44 -3.55 2.25
CA ARG A 3 -22.52 -3.09 1.21
C ARG A 3 -21.47 -2.17 1.81
N ALA A 4 -20.23 -2.28 1.35
CA ALA A 4 -19.11 -1.50 1.86
C ALA A 4 -18.61 -0.52 0.79
N VAL A 5 -18.51 0.75 1.16
CA VAL A 5 -18.06 1.83 0.28
C VAL A 5 -16.85 2.55 0.87
N ILE A 6 -16.10 3.24 0.04
CA ILE A 6 -14.98 4.09 0.48
C ILE A 6 -15.45 5.54 0.46
N THR A 7 -15.37 6.21 1.61
CA THR A 7 -15.85 7.58 1.82
C THR A 7 -14.75 8.58 2.18
N GLY A 8 -13.54 8.12 2.40
CA GLY A 8 -12.41 9.01 2.69
C GLY A 8 -11.06 8.37 2.40
N LEU A 9 -10.14 9.19 1.96
CA LEU A 9 -8.79 8.83 1.55
C LEU A 9 -7.77 9.70 2.26
N GLY A 10 -6.66 9.09 2.71
CA GLY A 10 -5.49 9.81 3.20
C GLY A 10 -4.22 9.07 2.83
N ILE A 11 -3.19 9.81 2.42
CA ILE A 11 -1.98 9.22 1.87
C ILE A 11 -0.74 10.07 2.12
N VAL A 12 0.35 9.39 2.42
CA VAL A 12 1.72 9.92 2.46
C VAL A 12 2.60 8.94 1.70
N SER A 13 3.22 9.38 0.62
CA SER A 13 4.01 8.52 -0.27
C SER A 13 5.21 9.26 -0.88
N SER A 14 6.04 8.53 -1.61
CA SER A 14 7.20 9.10 -2.32
C SER A 14 6.82 10.08 -3.43
N ILE A 15 5.57 10.03 -3.94
CA ILE A 15 5.07 10.89 -5.02
C ILE A 15 4.14 12.00 -4.54
N GLY A 16 3.87 12.09 -3.24
CA GLY A 16 3.07 13.15 -2.65
C GLY A 16 2.63 12.85 -1.22
N ASN A 17 2.35 13.89 -0.47
CA ASN A 17 2.01 13.83 0.95
C ASN A 17 0.50 14.05 1.22
N ASN A 18 -0.29 14.15 0.16
CA ASN A 18 -1.75 14.27 0.18
C ASN A 18 -2.31 13.87 -1.19
N GLN A 19 -3.64 13.75 -1.28
CA GLN A 19 -4.32 13.35 -2.52
C GLN A 19 -3.99 14.26 -3.71
N GLN A 20 -3.90 15.58 -3.52
CA GLN A 20 -3.68 16.53 -4.61
C GLN A 20 -2.28 16.39 -5.21
N GLU A 21 -1.25 16.27 -4.36
CA GLU A 21 0.12 16.06 -4.82
C GLU A 21 0.28 14.71 -5.53
N VAL A 22 -0.34 13.66 -4.97
CA VAL A 22 -0.35 12.32 -5.56
C VAL A 22 -1.07 12.32 -6.90
N LEU A 23 -2.25 12.93 -7.01
CA LEU A 23 -2.99 13.05 -8.26
C LEU A 23 -2.17 13.75 -9.34
N ALA A 24 -1.52 14.86 -9.00
CA ALA A 24 -0.65 15.58 -9.94
C ALA A 24 0.52 14.69 -10.41
N SER A 25 1.17 13.97 -9.49
CA SER A 25 2.29 13.07 -9.83
C SER A 25 1.85 11.89 -10.70
N LEU A 26 0.67 11.31 -10.43
CA LEU A 26 0.11 10.23 -11.24
C LEU A 26 -0.17 10.70 -12.69
N ARG A 27 -0.77 11.88 -12.84
CA ARG A 27 -1.07 12.47 -14.18
C ARG A 27 0.20 12.79 -14.95
N GLU A 28 1.24 13.27 -14.28
CA GLU A 28 2.51 13.65 -14.91
C GLU A 28 3.45 12.44 -15.15
N GLY A 29 3.13 11.26 -14.61
CA GLY A 29 4.05 10.12 -14.62
C GLY A 29 5.36 10.42 -13.87
N ARG A 30 5.28 11.17 -12.75
CA ARG A 30 6.46 11.67 -12.04
C ARG A 30 7.02 10.61 -11.10
N SER A 31 8.32 10.29 -11.25
CA SER A 31 9.03 9.41 -10.32
C SER A 31 9.26 10.08 -8.96
N GLY A 32 8.97 9.35 -7.88
CA GLY A 32 9.32 9.72 -6.51
C GLY A 32 10.65 9.14 -6.03
N ILE A 33 11.33 8.36 -6.89
CA ILE A 33 12.56 7.66 -6.54
C ILE A 33 13.75 8.60 -6.61
N THR A 34 14.61 8.53 -5.59
CA THR A 34 15.79 9.37 -5.43
C THR A 34 16.98 8.54 -4.99
N PHE A 35 18.18 9.08 -5.20
CA PHE A 35 19.40 8.53 -4.61
C PHE A 35 19.37 8.65 -3.08
N SER A 36 19.90 7.64 -2.40
CA SER A 36 20.00 7.59 -0.94
C SER A 36 21.47 7.57 -0.48
N GLN A 37 21.90 8.66 0.10
CA GLN A 37 23.21 8.73 0.75
C GLN A 37 23.27 7.78 1.96
N GLU A 38 22.16 7.61 2.69
CA GLU A 38 22.06 6.71 3.84
C GLU A 38 22.34 5.26 3.46
N LEU A 39 21.70 4.75 2.38
CA LEU A 39 21.94 3.38 1.90
C LEU A 39 23.37 3.20 1.40
N LYS A 40 23.93 4.21 0.73
CA LYS A 40 25.33 4.20 0.29
C LYS A 40 26.30 4.14 1.48
N ASP A 41 26.08 4.96 2.50
CA ASP A 41 26.93 5.01 3.69
C ASP A 41 26.84 3.73 4.52
N ALA A 42 25.67 3.05 4.50
CA ALA A 42 25.47 1.72 5.06
C ALA A 42 26.19 0.62 4.26
N GLY A 43 26.78 0.92 3.11
CA GLY A 43 27.54 -0.03 2.28
C GLY A 43 26.65 -0.93 1.41
N MET A 44 25.43 -0.52 1.12
CA MET A 44 24.50 -1.27 0.31
C MET A 44 24.81 -1.20 -1.19
N ARG A 45 24.45 -2.25 -1.93
CA ARG A 45 24.56 -2.29 -3.39
C ARG A 45 23.51 -1.40 -4.06
N SER A 46 22.27 -1.47 -3.56
CA SER A 46 21.19 -0.58 -3.96
C SER A 46 21.31 0.74 -3.20
N GLN A 47 21.36 1.85 -3.92
CA GLN A 47 21.52 3.20 -3.35
C GLN A 47 20.36 4.12 -3.75
N VAL A 48 19.23 3.54 -4.09
CA VAL A 48 18.01 4.24 -4.51
C VAL A 48 16.83 3.83 -3.66
N TRP A 49 15.92 4.78 -3.42
CA TRP A 49 14.73 4.55 -2.63
C TRP A 49 13.57 5.47 -3.02
N GLY A 50 12.34 5.07 -2.68
CA GLY A 50 11.14 5.91 -2.75
C GLY A 50 10.89 6.59 -1.41
N ASN A 51 11.65 7.65 -1.10
CA ASN A 51 11.56 8.34 0.19
C ASN A 51 10.36 9.29 0.26
N VAL A 52 9.70 9.31 1.40
CA VAL A 52 8.70 10.33 1.75
C VAL A 52 9.40 11.67 1.99
N LYS A 53 8.99 12.69 1.24
CA LYS A 53 9.55 14.05 1.31
C LYS A 53 8.70 14.92 2.23
N LEU A 54 8.65 14.57 3.52
CA LEU A 54 7.86 15.25 4.53
C LEU A 54 8.64 15.40 5.82
N ASP A 55 8.82 16.63 6.28
CA ASP A 55 9.27 16.87 7.65
C ASP A 55 8.07 16.67 8.60
N THR A 56 8.11 15.61 9.36
CA THR A 56 7.05 15.25 10.32
C THR A 56 7.18 15.96 11.67
N THR A 57 8.22 16.78 11.85
CA THR A 57 8.49 17.48 13.10
C THR A 57 7.34 18.45 13.44
N GLY A 58 6.70 18.21 14.57
CA GLY A 58 5.63 19.08 15.07
C GLY A 58 4.25 18.86 14.43
N LEU A 59 4.10 17.96 13.46
CA LEU A 59 2.81 17.64 12.88
C LEU A 59 1.91 16.83 13.82
N ILE A 60 2.50 16.05 14.73
CA ILE A 60 1.79 15.23 15.72
C ILE A 60 2.17 15.69 17.11
N ASP A 61 1.17 15.73 18.03
CA ASP A 61 1.41 16.09 19.43
C ASP A 61 2.57 15.28 20.03
N ARG A 62 3.48 15.94 20.72
CA ARG A 62 4.68 15.34 21.30
C ARG A 62 4.38 14.18 22.26
N LYS A 63 3.22 14.21 22.95
CA LYS A 63 2.80 13.15 23.86
C LYS A 63 2.31 11.91 23.12
N VAL A 64 1.93 12.05 21.86
CA VAL A 64 1.46 10.98 20.98
C VAL A 64 2.62 10.39 20.18
N VAL A 65 3.38 11.22 19.46
CA VAL A 65 4.45 10.77 18.55
C VAL A 65 5.57 10.01 19.24
N ARG A 66 5.81 10.23 20.54
CA ARG A 66 6.85 9.51 21.31
C ARG A 66 6.69 8.00 21.33
N PHE A 67 5.50 7.46 21.05
CA PHE A 67 5.20 6.03 20.99
C PHE A 67 5.34 5.44 19.58
N MET A 68 5.50 6.27 18.55
CA MET A 68 5.37 5.91 17.14
C MET A 68 6.71 5.60 16.48
N SER A 69 6.74 4.58 15.62
CA SER A 69 7.72 4.43 14.55
C SER A 69 7.33 5.28 13.34
N ASP A 70 8.21 5.39 12.35
CA ASP A 70 7.90 6.14 11.12
C ASP A 70 6.68 5.55 10.39
N ALA A 71 6.51 4.20 10.39
CA ALA A 71 5.32 3.54 9.87
C ALA A 71 4.03 4.04 10.53
N SER A 72 4.04 4.15 11.86
CA SER A 72 2.89 4.67 12.63
C SER A 72 2.66 6.15 12.38
N ILE A 73 3.70 6.95 12.21
CA ILE A 73 3.62 8.38 11.88
C ILE A 73 2.93 8.59 10.53
N TYR A 74 3.37 7.88 9.50
CA TYR A 74 2.78 7.99 8.16
C TYR A 74 1.32 7.53 8.15
N ALA A 75 1.00 6.44 8.83
CA ALA A 75 -0.38 5.97 8.97
C ALA A 75 -1.25 6.96 9.75
N TYR A 76 -0.72 7.59 10.82
CA TYR A 76 -1.43 8.61 11.59
C TYR A 76 -1.79 9.82 10.73
N LEU A 77 -0.82 10.39 10.01
CA LEU A 77 -1.03 11.53 9.12
C LEU A 77 -2.03 11.20 8.00
N SER A 78 -1.95 9.97 7.47
CA SER A 78 -2.91 9.48 6.49
C SER A 78 -4.32 9.34 7.10
N MET A 79 -4.44 8.90 8.36
CA MET A 79 -5.74 8.79 9.02
C MET A 79 -6.37 10.17 9.30
N GLU A 80 -5.59 11.17 9.71
CA GLU A 80 -6.08 12.56 9.84
C GLU A 80 -6.67 13.07 8.52
N GLN A 81 -5.96 12.83 7.41
CA GLN A 81 -6.45 13.19 6.07
C GLN A 81 -7.73 12.44 5.72
N ALA A 82 -7.77 11.11 5.93
CA ALA A 82 -8.94 10.29 5.61
C ALA A 82 -10.19 10.69 6.41
N VAL A 83 -10.04 10.99 7.69
CA VAL A 83 -11.12 11.51 8.56
C VAL A 83 -11.65 12.85 8.03
N ALA A 84 -10.74 13.77 7.69
CA ALA A 84 -11.11 15.09 7.16
C ALA A 84 -11.79 14.99 5.80
N ASP A 85 -11.26 14.15 4.90
CA ASP A 85 -11.78 13.89 3.56
C ASP A 85 -13.18 13.27 3.61
N ALA A 86 -13.40 12.30 4.50
CA ALA A 86 -14.72 11.71 4.73
C ALA A 86 -15.73 12.65 5.38
N GLY A 87 -15.32 13.84 5.82
CA GLY A 87 -16.19 14.77 6.56
C GLY A 87 -16.70 14.19 7.89
N LEU A 88 -15.92 13.32 8.54
CA LEU A 88 -16.33 12.68 9.79
C LEU A 88 -16.06 13.61 10.99
N ALA A 89 -17.12 14.05 11.62
CA ALA A 89 -17.02 14.77 12.90
C ALA A 89 -16.62 13.80 14.03
N PRO A 90 -15.88 14.26 15.06
CA PRO A 90 -15.46 13.42 16.19
C PRO A 90 -16.59 12.64 16.86
N GLU A 91 -17.77 13.21 16.93
CA GLU A 91 -18.96 12.60 17.56
C GLU A 91 -19.46 11.35 16.80
N VAL A 92 -19.12 11.22 15.51
CA VAL A 92 -19.51 10.06 14.69
C VAL A 92 -18.63 8.85 15.00
N TYR A 93 -17.31 9.08 15.12
CA TYR A 93 -16.36 7.96 15.19
C TYR A 93 -15.72 7.76 16.57
N GLN A 94 -15.55 8.82 17.40
CA GLN A 94 -14.90 8.68 18.70
C GLN A 94 -15.82 7.98 19.70
N ASN A 95 -15.24 7.10 20.52
CA ASN A 95 -15.93 6.35 21.58
C ASN A 95 -17.15 5.56 21.07
N ASN A 96 -17.17 5.23 19.78
CA ASN A 96 -18.25 4.48 19.15
C ASN A 96 -17.81 3.01 18.96
N PRO A 97 -18.49 2.02 19.60
CA PRO A 97 -18.13 0.61 19.46
C PRO A 97 -18.39 0.02 18.07
N HIS A 98 -19.14 0.73 17.21
CA HIS A 98 -19.38 0.35 15.82
C HIS A 98 -18.37 0.96 14.83
N VAL A 99 -17.34 1.63 15.32
CA VAL A 99 -16.26 2.21 14.51
C VAL A 99 -14.93 1.56 14.86
N GLY A 100 -14.36 0.84 13.91
CA GLY A 100 -13.14 0.05 14.06
C GLY A 100 -11.93 0.61 13.32
N LEU A 101 -10.78 -0.03 13.55
CA LEU A 101 -9.50 0.27 12.94
C LEU A 101 -8.75 -1.04 12.64
N ILE A 102 -8.40 -1.25 11.39
CA ILE A 102 -7.58 -2.38 10.94
C ILE A 102 -6.43 -1.82 10.10
N ALA A 103 -5.24 -1.73 10.67
CA ALA A 103 -4.10 -1.14 9.98
C ALA A 103 -2.79 -1.82 10.40
N GLY A 104 -1.91 -2.07 9.45
CA GLY A 104 -0.69 -2.84 9.70
C GLY A 104 0.56 -2.31 9.00
N SER A 105 1.64 -3.06 9.17
CA SER A 105 2.94 -2.89 8.53
C SER A 105 3.47 -4.26 8.14
N GLY A 106 4.16 -4.36 7.01
CA GLY A 106 4.77 -5.60 6.55
C GLY A 106 5.98 -6.00 7.39
N GLY A 107 6.85 -5.03 7.70
CA GLY A 107 8.09 -5.24 8.43
C GLY A 107 8.08 -4.77 9.89
N GLY A 108 7.05 -4.06 10.33
CA GLY A 108 7.04 -3.42 11.65
C GLY A 108 8.07 -2.30 11.75
N SER A 109 9.01 -2.37 12.70
CA SER A 109 10.08 -1.40 12.80
C SER A 109 11.44 -2.05 13.09
N PRO A 110 12.15 -2.54 12.07
CA PRO A 110 13.52 -3.02 12.18
C PRO A 110 14.46 -1.97 12.78
N LYS A 111 14.32 -0.70 12.43
CA LYS A 111 15.06 0.43 13.00
C LYS A 111 15.01 0.44 14.54
N PHE A 112 13.81 0.30 15.14
CA PHE A 112 13.69 0.32 16.59
C PHE A 112 14.04 -1.01 17.24
N GLN A 113 13.97 -2.15 16.54
CA GLN A 113 14.51 -3.42 16.98
C GLN A 113 16.05 -3.35 17.11
N VAL A 114 16.72 -2.90 16.08
CA VAL A 114 18.19 -2.70 16.07
C VAL A 114 18.59 -1.66 17.12
N PHE A 115 17.92 -0.51 17.16
CA PHE A 115 18.16 0.51 18.17
C PHE A 115 18.07 -0.06 19.62
N GLY A 116 17.02 -0.82 19.91
CA GLY A 116 16.82 -1.41 21.24
C GLY A 116 17.93 -2.38 21.60
N ALA A 117 18.36 -3.23 20.66
CA ALA A 117 19.46 -4.18 20.85
C ALA A 117 20.80 -3.47 21.09
N ASP A 118 21.13 -2.46 20.30
CA ASP A 118 22.39 -1.71 20.42
C ASP A 118 22.41 -0.83 21.67
N ALA A 119 21.29 -0.19 22.00
CA ALA A 119 21.14 0.57 23.22
C ALA A 119 21.39 -0.31 24.46
N MET A 120 20.85 -1.55 24.48
CA MET A 120 21.04 -2.51 25.56
C MET A 120 22.52 -2.95 25.71
N ARG A 121 23.23 -3.08 24.58
CA ARG A 121 24.66 -3.42 24.57
C ARG A 121 25.58 -2.26 24.96
N SER A 122 25.07 -1.03 24.94
CA SER A 122 25.84 0.16 25.30
C SER A 122 26.16 0.19 26.81
N PRO A 123 27.14 0.99 27.26
CA PRO A 123 27.47 1.13 28.69
C PRO A 123 26.30 1.61 29.57
N ARG A 124 25.28 2.25 28.98
CA ARG A 124 24.08 2.74 29.68
C ARG A 124 22.99 1.66 29.85
N GLY A 125 23.05 0.54 29.09
CA GLY A 125 22.11 -0.58 29.17
C GLY A 125 20.64 -0.14 29.05
N LEU A 126 19.77 -0.63 29.93
CA LEU A 126 18.34 -0.33 29.95
C LEU A 126 18.02 1.18 29.96
N LYS A 127 18.90 2.01 30.56
CA LYS A 127 18.70 3.48 30.54
C LYS A 127 18.79 4.07 29.14
N ALA A 128 19.54 3.43 28.24
CA ALA A 128 19.66 3.87 26.87
C ALA A 128 18.47 3.42 26.01
N VAL A 129 17.89 2.24 26.27
CA VAL A 129 16.69 1.74 25.60
C VAL A 129 15.52 2.71 25.80
N GLY A 130 15.28 3.13 27.04
CA GLY A 130 14.16 4.03 27.37
C GLY A 130 12.79 3.32 27.35
N PRO A 131 11.72 4.03 27.73
CA PRO A 131 10.41 3.42 27.99
C PRO A 131 9.50 3.24 26.77
N TYR A 132 9.87 3.73 25.59
CA TYR A 132 8.98 3.81 24.43
C TYR A 132 9.33 2.87 23.28
N VAL A 133 10.45 2.15 23.37
CA VAL A 133 10.92 1.30 22.25
C VAL A 133 9.95 0.16 21.96
N VAL A 134 9.35 -0.44 22.99
CA VAL A 134 8.43 -1.56 22.81
C VAL A 134 7.22 -1.17 21.93
N THR A 135 6.63 0.01 22.14
CA THR A 135 5.48 0.46 21.34
C THR A 135 5.86 0.82 19.91
N LYS A 136 7.09 1.30 19.70
CA LYS A 136 7.64 1.59 18.38
C LYS A 136 7.97 0.34 17.59
N ALA A 137 8.43 -0.72 18.28
CA ALA A 137 8.94 -1.94 17.66
C ALA A 137 7.93 -3.10 17.56
N MET A 138 6.79 -3.03 18.29
CA MET A 138 5.80 -4.11 18.28
C MET A 138 5.08 -4.21 16.93
N ALA A 139 4.75 -5.42 16.50
CA ALA A 139 4.09 -5.70 15.22
C ALA A 139 2.73 -5.02 15.08
N SER A 140 2.02 -4.78 16.18
CA SER A 140 0.73 -4.06 16.22
C SER A 140 0.89 -2.54 16.39
N GLY A 141 2.10 -1.99 16.24
CA GLY A 141 2.40 -0.58 16.49
C GLY A 141 1.52 0.39 15.70
N VAL A 142 1.24 0.08 14.43
CA VAL A 142 0.44 0.94 13.57
C VAL A 142 -0.98 1.11 14.14
N SER A 143 -1.73 0.03 14.32
CA SER A 143 -3.12 0.13 14.82
C SER A 143 -3.17 0.66 16.26
N ALA A 144 -2.26 0.23 17.13
CA ALA A 144 -2.23 0.66 18.53
C ALA A 144 -1.96 2.16 18.67
N CYS A 145 -1.02 2.71 17.88
CA CYS A 145 -0.67 4.13 17.94
C CYS A 145 -1.77 5.05 17.37
N LEU A 146 -2.67 4.54 16.53
CA LEU A 146 -3.80 5.30 16.00
C LEU A 146 -5.04 5.19 16.90
N ALA A 147 -5.33 4.01 17.44
CA ALA A 147 -6.55 3.78 18.20
C ALA A 147 -6.73 4.75 19.37
N THR A 148 -5.68 5.03 20.13
CA THR A 148 -5.75 5.88 21.32
C THR A 148 -6.02 7.36 20.99
N PRO A 149 -5.24 8.04 20.13
CA PRO A 149 -5.50 9.46 19.83
C PRO A 149 -6.83 9.68 19.10
N PHE A 150 -7.24 8.75 18.23
CA PHE A 150 -8.53 8.83 17.54
C PHE A 150 -9.70 8.27 18.36
N LYS A 151 -9.45 7.72 19.56
CA LYS A 151 -10.48 7.17 20.48
C LYS A 151 -11.36 6.12 19.80
N ILE A 152 -10.75 5.18 19.10
CA ILE A 152 -11.44 4.08 18.42
C ILE A 152 -11.85 3.03 19.45
N TYR A 153 -13.13 2.68 19.49
CA TYR A 153 -13.71 1.75 20.47
C TYR A 153 -14.18 0.43 19.87
N GLY A 154 -14.36 0.36 18.54
CA GLY A 154 -14.68 -0.89 17.85
C GLY A 154 -13.48 -1.82 17.76
N VAL A 155 -13.48 -2.71 16.76
CA VAL A 155 -12.35 -3.60 16.52
C VAL A 155 -11.06 -2.81 16.32
N ASN A 156 -9.94 -3.29 16.91
CA ASN A 156 -8.63 -2.67 16.74
C ASN A 156 -7.55 -3.75 16.73
N TYR A 157 -6.98 -4.00 15.57
CA TYR A 157 -5.84 -4.91 15.41
C TYR A 157 -5.05 -4.61 14.14
N SER A 158 -3.80 -5.09 14.10
CA SER A 158 -2.97 -5.07 12.90
C SER A 158 -2.99 -6.42 12.20
N ILE A 159 -3.01 -6.38 10.88
CA ILE A 159 -2.64 -7.51 10.01
C ILE A 159 -1.21 -7.26 9.55
N SER A 160 -0.42 -8.32 9.45
CA SER A 160 0.90 -8.32 8.81
C SER A 160 0.95 -9.50 7.84
N SER A 161 1.04 -9.19 6.55
CA SER A 161 1.09 -10.15 5.45
C SER A 161 2.01 -9.64 4.34
N ALA A 162 3.22 -9.23 4.73
CA ALA A 162 4.23 -8.69 3.84
C ALA A 162 3.65 -7.58 2.92
N CYS A 163 3.88 -7.69 1.60
CA CYS A 163 3.43 -6.68 0.63
C CYS A 163 1.90 -6.62 0.45
N ALA A 164 1.14 -7.61 0.93
CA ALA A 164 -0.33 -7.65 0.86
C ALA A 164 -1.02 -7.07 2.11
N THR A 165 -0.26 -6.62 3.11
CA THR A 165 -0.74 -6.19 4.44
C THR A 165 -1.93 -5.25 4.38
N SER A 166 -1.78 -4.09 3.78
CA SER A 166 -2.83 -3.06 3.80
C SER A 166 -4.00 -3.37 2.86
N ALA A 167 -3.80 -4.16 1.81
CA ALA A 167 -4.89 -4.70 1.01
C ALA A 167 -5.75 -5.69 1.83
N HIS A 168 -5.12 -6.57 2.61
CA HIS A 168 -5.83 -7.43 3.56
C HIS A 168 -6.54 -6.62 4.67
N CYS A 169 -5.95 -5.52 5.14
CA CYS A 169 -6.61 -4.63 6.10
C CYS A 169 -7.92 -4.08 5.52
N ILE A 170 -7.91 -3.62 4.26
CA ILE A 170 -9.12 -3.15 3.57
C ILE A 170 -10.13 -4.29 3.40
N GLY A 171 -9.70 -5.46 2.91
CA GLY A 171 -10.58 -6.61 2.72
C GLY A 171 -11.24 -7.07 4.02
N ASN A 172 -10.48 -7.14 5.11
CA ASN A 172 -11.04 -7.45 6.43
C ASN A 172 -12.01 -6.38 6.94
N ALA A 173 -11.74 -5.10 6.66
CA ALA A 173 -12.69 -4.02 6.97
C ALA A 173 -14.02 -4.22 6.24
N VAL A 174 -13.96 -4.58 4.95
CA VAL A 174 -15.16 -4.92 4.16
C VAL A 174 -15.94 -6.06 4.81
N GLU A 175 -15.27 -7.13 5.23
CA GLU A 175 -15.91 -8.25 5.90
C GLU A 175 -16.58 -7.86 7.23
N GLN A 176 -15.96 -6.96 8.04
CA GLN A 176 -16.58 -6.44 9.26
C GLN A 176 -17.88 -5.66 8.97
N ILE A 177 -17.88 -4.85 7.90
CA ILE A 177 -19.07 -4.11 7.44
C ILE A 177 -20.14 -5.10 6.92
N GLN A 178 -19.77 -6.02 6.04
CA GLN A 178 -20.70 -7.00 5.44
C GLN A 178 -21.39 -7.88 6.48
N LEU A 179 -20.67 -8.23 7.56
CA LEU A 179 -21.19 -9.00 8.68
C LEU A 179 -22.01 -8.15 9.68
N GLY A 180 -22.10 -6.84 9.48
CA GLY A 180 -22.83 -5.91 10.35
C GLY A 180 -22.20 -5.71 11.73
N LYS A 181 -20.90 -5.99 11.87
CA LYS A 181 -20.18 -5.83 13.15
C LYS A 181 -19.69 -4.39 13.36
N GLN A 182 -19.40 -3.70 12.28
CA GLN A 182 -18.97 -2.29 12.29
C GLN A 182 -19.77 -1.52 11.24
N ASP A 183 -19.96 -0.22 11.44
CA ASP A 183 -20.56 0.69 10.47
C ASP A 183 -19.50 1.50 9.74
N ILE A 184 -18.35 1.75 10.40
CA ILE A 184 -17.15 2.38 9.83
C ILE A 184 -15.91 1.60 10.27
N VAL A 185 -14.96 1.38 9.35
CA VAL A 185 -13.63 0.86 9.68
C VAL A 185 -12.58 1.69 8.97
N PHE A 186 -11.68 2.29 9.73
CA PHE A 186 -10.47 2.88 9.18
C PHE A 186 -9.50 1.75 8.81
N ALA A 187 -9.12 1.65 7.53
CA ALA A 187 -8.33 0.55 7.03
C ALA A 187 -7.11 1.02 6.23
N GLY A 188 -5.99 0.35 6.40
CA GLY A 188 -4.78 0.68 5.66
C GLY A 188 -3.51 0.25 6.35
N GLY A 189 -2.49 1.10 6.33
CA GLY A 189 -1.22 0.80 6.97
C GLY A 189 -0.14 1.84 6.72
N GLY A 190 1.03 1.56 7.26
CA GLY A 190 2.24 2.33 7.06
C GLY A 190 3.46 1.42 7.03
N GLU A 191 4.51 1.91 6.38
CA GLU A 191 5.80 1.23 6.34
C GLU A 191 6.92 2.23 6.50
N GLU A 192 7.86 1.93 7.39
CA GLU A 192 9.06 2.76 7.51
C GLU A 192 10.04 2.46 6.38
N LEU A 193 10.87 3.43 6.06
CA LEU A 193 11.98 3.29 5.13
C LEU A 193 13.27 3.51 5.88
N CYS A 194 14.08 2.48 6.01
CA CYS A 194 15.34 2.52 6.75
C CYS A 194 16.34 1.49 6.18
N TRP A 195 17.61 1.71 6.42
CA TRP A 195 18.67 0.80 5.94
C TRP A 195 18.59 -0.57 6.62
N GLU A 196 18.08 -0.66 7.84
CA GLU A 196 17.95 -1.90 8.61
C GLU A 196 17.00 -2.89 7.92
N MET A 197 15.91 -2.40 7.32
CA MET A 197 15.01 -3.21 6.51
C MET A 197 15.56 -3.42 5.11
N ALA A 198 16.08 -2.37 4.49
CA ALA A 198 16.56 -2.43 3.11
C ALA A 198 17.72 -3.43 2.94
N CYS A 199 18.62 -3.56 3.93
CA CYS A 199 19.74 -4.48 3.85
C CYS A 199 19.33 -5.95 3.76
N GLU A 200 18.18 -6.34 4.31
CA GLU A 200 17.64 -7.69 4.24
C GLU A 200 17.29 -8.05 2.79
N PHE A 201 16.64 -7.14 2.07
CA PHE A 201 16.29 -7.31 0.65
C PHE A 201 17.51 -7.18 -0.27
N ASP A 202 18.46 -6.31 0.05
CA ASP A 202 19.70 -6.18 -0.73
C ASP A 202 20.57 -7.44 -0.59
N ALA A 203 20.64 -8.02 0.60
CA ALA A 203 21.38 -9.25 0.86
C ALA A 203 20.85 -10.44 0.01
N MET A 204 19.54 -10.53 -0.18
CA MET A 204 18.93 -11.57 -1.02
C MET A 204 18.96 -11.25 -2.52
N GLY A 205 19.45 -10.07 -2.92
CA GLY A 205 19.54 -9.66 -4.32
C GLY A 205 18.22 -9.24 -4.95
N ALA A 206 17.23 -8.80 -4.14
CA ALA A 206 15.92 -8.42 -4.63
C ALA A 206 15.82 -6.95 -5.08
N LEU A 207 16.76 -6.09 -4.67
CA LEU A 207 16.74 -4.66 -4.99
C LEU A 207 17.46 -4.33 -6.29
N SER A 208 16.98 -3.27 -6.97
CA SER A 208 17.65 -2.70 -8.14
C SER A 208 19.01 -2.11 -7.74
N THR A 209 20.05 -2.42 -8.52
CA THR A 209 21.44 -1.97 -8.27
C THR A 209 22.10 -1.31 -9.48
N LYS A 210 21.53 -1.45 -10.68
CA LYS A 210 22.12 -0.95 -11.94
C LYS A 210 21.88 0.54 -12.18
N TYR A 211 20.92 1.14 -11.45
CA TYR A 211 20.43 2.49 -11.72
C TYR A 211 20.73 3.49 -10.60
N ASN A 212 21.76 3.26 -9.80
CA ASN A 212 22.15 4.16 -8.71
C ASN A 212 22.45 5.59 -9.18
N ASP A 213 22.98 5.74 -10.41
CA ASP A 213 23.32 7.04 -11.01
C ASP A 213 22.12 7.70 -11.74
N THR A 214 21.05 6.95 -11.95
CA THR A 214 19.80 7.40 -12.59
C THR A 214 18.60 6.91 -11.79
N PRO A 215 18.44 7.35 -10.53
CA PRO A 215 17.48 6.79 -9.59
C PRO A 215 16.04 6.80 -10.09
N GLU A 216 15.64 7.82 -10.83
CA GLU A 216 14.31 7.94 -11.42
C GLU A 216 13.97 6.85 -12.44
N LYS A 217 14.99 6.14 -12.96
CA LYS A 217 14.87 5.03 -13.90
C LYS A 217 14.95 3.64 -13.25
N ALA A 218 15.19 3.56 -11.94
CA ALA A 218 15.49 2.31 -11.25
C ALA A 218 14.29 1.36 -11.15
N SER A 219 13.08 1.90 -10.91
CA SER A 219 11.85 1.12 -10.97
C SER A 219 11.26 1.21 -12.37
N ARG A 220 11.18 0.06 -13.03
CA ARG A 220 10.87 -0.03 -14.47
C ARG A 220 10.09 -1.31 -14.79
N THR A 221 8.93 -1.45 -14.15
CA THR A 221 8.07 -2.62 -14.28
C THR A 221 7.72 -2.88 -15.73
N TYR A 222 7.86 -4.14 -16.16
CA TYR A 222 7.68 -4.65 -17.53
C TYR A 222 8.77 -4.26 -18.55
N ASP A 223 9.77 -3.49 -18.16
CA ASP A 223 10.93 -3.27 -19.02
C ASP A 223 11.85 -4.49 -19.03
N ALA A 224 12.41 -4.83 -20.20
CA ALA A 224 13.28 -5.98 -20.38
C ALA A 224 14.58 -5.91 -19.55
N HIS A 225 15.02 -4.70 -19.19
CA HIS A 225 16.26 -4.45 -18.45
C HIS A 225 16.06 -4.20 -16.95
N ARG A 226 14.85 -4.43 -16.40
CA ARG A 226 14.60 -4.33 -14.96
C ARG A 226 15.46 -5.31 -14.18
N ASP A 227 15.91 -4.93 -13.00
CA ASP A 227 16.89 -5.70 -12.22
C ASP A 227 16.54 -5.89 -10.74
N GLY A 228 15.34 -5.53 -10.33
CA GLY A 228 14.86 -5.63 -8.95
C GLY A 228 13.94 -4.48 -8.58
N PHE A 229 13.34 -4.56 -7.41
CA PHE A 229 12.48 -3.49 -6.94
C PHE A 229 13.25 -2.36 -6.26
N VAL A 230 12.64 -1.19 -6.15
CA VAL A 230 13.14 -0.07 -5.37
C VAL A 230 12.33 0.00 -4.08
N ILE A 231 13.00 -0.10 -2.94
CA ILE A 231 12.33 0.00 -1.62
C ILE A 231 11.77 1.39 -1.39
N ALA A 232 10.59 1.49 -0.82
CA ALA A 232 9.93 2.75 -0.49
C ALA A 232 9.26 2.68 0.88
N GLY A 233 8.85 3.82 1.40
CA GLY A 233 8.06 3.94 2.61
C GLY A 233 6.78 4.74 2.41
N GLY A 234 6.09 5.01 3.50
CA GLY A 234 4.90 5.84 3.52
C GLY A 234 3.73 5.22 4.26
N GLY A 235 2.55 5.76 4.03
CA GLY A 235 1.32 5.27 4.63
C GLY A 235 0.10 5.60 3.77
N GLY A 236 -0.99 4.97 4.08
CA GLY A 236 -2.29 5.25 3.52
C GLY A 236 -3.40 4.73 4.42
N MET A 237 -4.50 5.45 4.45
CA MET A 237 -5.71 5.06 5.16
C MET A 237 -6.93 5.36 4.31
N VAL A 238 -7.87 4.44 4.30
CA VAL A 238 -9.19 4.64 3.71
C VAL A 238 -10.27 4.50 4.78
N VAL A 239 -11.36 5.21 4.60
CA VAL A 239 -12.57 5.03 5.41
C VAL A 239 -13.47 4.05 4.67
N VAL A 240 -13.61 2.85 5.20
CA VAL A 240 -14.57 1.84 4.71
C VAL A 240 -15.83 1.98 5.53
N GLU A 241 -16.96 2.26 4.87
CA GLU A 241 -18.21 2.61 5.52
C GLU A 241 -19.37 1.78 4.96
N GLU A 242 -20.35 1.49 5.79
CA GLU A 242 -21.60 0.85 5.36
C GLU A 242 -22.39 1.81 4.47
N LEU A 243 -22.88 1.31 3.33
CA LEU A 243 -23.50 2.15 2.29
C LEU A 243 -24.65 3.00 2.81
N GLU A 244 -25.61 2.40 3.53
CA GLU A 244 -26.80 3.14 4.02
C GLU A 244 -26.39 4.19 5.08
N HIS A 245 -25.36 3.88 5.89
CA HIS A 245 -24.78 4.83 6.84
C HIS A 245 -24.15 6.01 6.08
N ALA A 246 -23.38 5.76 5.03
CA ALA A 246 -22.76 6.79 4.20
C ALA A 246 -23.81 7.68 3.51
N LEU A 247 -24.84 7.06 2.92
CA LEU A 247 -25.93 7.79 2.24
C LEU A 247 -26.73 8.63 3.23
N ALA A 248 -27.00 8.11 4.43
CA ALA A 248 -27.79 8.84 5.45
C ALA A 248 -27.11 10.13 5.93
N ARG A 249 -25.77 10.18 5.92
CA ARG A 249 -25.02 11.39 6.27
C ARG A 249 -24.61 12.25 5.06
N GLY A 250 -24.98 11.85 3.85
CA GLY A 250 -24.62 12.56 2.61
C GLY A 250 -23.12 12.52 2.30
N ALA A 251 -22.45 11.41 2.61
CA ALA A 251 -21.02 11.24 2.35
C ALA A 251 -20.71 11.28 0.85
N HIS A 252 -19.55 11.83 0.50
CA HIS A 252 -18.94 11.53 -0.78
C HIS A 252 -18.54 10.04 -0.81
N ILE A 253 -18.84 9.35 -1.90
CA ILE A 253 -18.52 7.94 -2.10
C ILE A 253 -17.61 7.82 -3.31
N TYR A 254 -16.36 7.43 -3.09
CA TYR A 254 -15.39 7.19 -4.16
C TYR A 254 -15.74 5.96 -4.98
N ALA A 255 -16.04 4.86 -4.30
CA ALA A 255 -16.41 3.59 -4.90
C ALA A 255 -17.04 2.65 -3.89
N GLU A 256 -17.75 1.64 -4.36
CA GLU A 256 -18.08 0.44 -3.63
C GLU A 256 -16.97 -0.60 -3.79
N ILE A 257 -16.58 -1.28 -2.72
CA ILE A 257 -15.71 -2.45 -2.80
C ILE A 257 -16.61 -3.66 -3.11
N VAL A 258 -16.66 -4.04 -4.38
CA VAL A 258 -17.53 -5.10 -4.89
C VAL A 258 -16.88 -6.47 -4.87
N GLY A 259 -15.56 -6.53 -4.69
CA GLY A 259 -14.82 -7.79 -4.63
C GLY A 259 -13.58 -7.72 -3.77
N TYR A 260 -13.32 -8.81 -3.06
CA TYR A 260 -12.11 -9.05 -2.30
C TYR A 260 -11.70 -10.51 -2.43
N GLY A 261 -10.47 -10.76 -2.84
CA GLY A 261 -9.85 -12.06 -2.88
C GLY A 261 -8.67 -12.12 -1.93
N ALA A 262 -8.54 -13.24 -1.21
CA ALA A 262 -7.38 -13.53 -0.36
C ALA A 262 -7.03 -15.01 -0.52
N THR A 263 -5.80 -15.29 -0.95
CA THR A 263 -5.32 -16.67 -1.18
C THR A 263 -3.90 -16.85 -0.70
N SER A 264 -3.49 -18.10 -0.62
CA SER A 264 -2.09 -18.48 -0.37
C SER A 264 -1.59 -19.36 -1.51
N ASP A 265 -0.38 -19.10 -1.98
CA ASP A 265 0.30 -19.97 -2.96
C ASP A 265 0.63 -21.35 -2.37
N GLY A 266 1.10 -21.38 -1.12
CA GLY A 266 1.53 -22.60 -0.45
C GLY A 266 2.66 -23.35 -1.18
N ALA A 267 3.48 -22.63 -1.97
CA ALA A 267 4.48 -23.22 -2.85
C ALA A 267 5.92 -22.87 -2.45
N ASP A 268 6.27 -21.59 -2.40
CA ASP A 268 7.62 -21.10 -2.09
C ASP A 268 7.54 -19.84 -1.21
N MET A 269 8.59 -19.60 -0.42
CA MET A 269 8.63 -18.45 0.50
C MET A 269 8.84 -17.12 -0.24
N VAL A 270 9.48 -17.13 -1.39
CA VAL A 270 9.91 -15.91 -2.11
C VAL A 270 9.36 -15.88 -3.53
N ALA A 271 9.49 -16.99 -4.27
CA ALA A 271 9.10 -17.06 -5.67
C ALA A 271 7.58 -17.25 -5.80
N PRO A 272 6.86 -16.31 -6.47
CA PRO A 272 5.42 -16.46 -6.68
C PRO A 272 5.12 -17.64 -7.62
N SER A 273 4.08 -18.41 -7.30
CA SER A 273 3.63 -19.52 -8.15
C SER A 273 2.92 -19.03 -9.41
N GLY A 274 2.22 -17.92 -9.33
CA GLY A 274 1.27 -17.42 -10.31
C GLY A 274 -0.13 -18.00 -10.13
N GLU A 275 -0.25 -19.26 -9.72
CA GLU A 275 -1.53 -19.96 -9.53
C GLU A 275 -2.37 -19.35 -8.39
N GLY A 276 -1.73 -18.99 -7.26
CA GLY A 276 -2.39 -18.29 -6.16
C GLY A 276 -2.92 -16.92 -6.57
N ALA A 277 -2.21 -16.20 -7.45
CA ALA A 277 -2.67 -14.94 -8.01
C ALA A 277 -3.90 -15.13 -8.91
N VAL A 278 -3.94 -16.18 -9.72
CA VAL A 278 -5.13 -16.55 -10.53
C VAL A 278 -6.33 -16.76 -9.64
N ARG A 279 -6.23 -17.61 -8.62
CA ARG A 279 -7.33 -17.85 -7.66
C ARG A 279 -7.75 -16.59 -6.93
N CYS A 280 -6.80 -15.73 -6.58
CA CYS A 280 -7.07 -14.49 -5.87
C CYS A 280 -7.91 -13.53 -6.71
N MET A 281 -7.52 -13.29 -7.96
CA MET A 281 -8.30 -12.46 -8.90
C MET A 281 -9.66 -13.06 -9.20
N GLN A 282 -9.75 -14.38 -9.43
CA GLN A 282 -11.04 -15.07 -9.65
C GLN A 282 -11.97 -14.95 -8.44
N MET A 283 -11.43 -15.11 -7.23
CA MET A 283 -12.21 -14.94 -5.99
C MET A 283 -12.71 -13.50 -5.85
N ALA A 284 -11.87 -12.50 -6.12
CA ALA A 284 -12.26 -11.09 -6.06
C ALA A 284 -13.34 -10.72 -7.09
N MET A 285 -13.33 -11.37 -8.25
CA MET A 285 -14.33 -11.13 -9.31
C MET A 285 -15.63 -11.92 -9.11
N HIS A 286 -15.68 -12.82 -8.13
CA HIS A 286 -16.89 -13.64 -7.91
C HIS A 286 -18.11 -12.76 -7.56
N GLY A 287 -19.10 -12.76 -8.44
CA GLY A 287 -20.31 -11.93 -8.31
C GLY A 287 -20.17 -10.49 -8.80
N VAL A 288 -19.02 -10.12 -9.36
CA VAL A 288 -18.86 -8.84 -10.06
C VAL A 288 -19.42 -9.00 -11.48
N ASP A 289 -20.39 -8.17 -11.84
CA ASP A 289 -21.14 -8.23 -13.09
C ASP A 289 -20.69 -7.21 -14.16
N THR A 290 -19.66 -6.46 -13.85
CA THR A 290 -19.06 -5.45 -14.76
C THR A 290 -17.67 -5.88 -15.18
N PRO A 291 -17.22 -5.55 -16.42
CA PRO A 291 -15.83 -5.78 -16.80
C PRO A 291 -14.88 -4.95 -15.94
N ILE A 292 -13.64 -5.43 -15.81
CA ILE A 292 -12.56 -4.65 -15.20
C ILE A 292 -11.97 -3.75 -16.28
N ASP A 293 -12.06 -2.42 -16.09
CA ASP A 293 -11.55 -1.44 -17.04
C ASP A 293 -10.03 -1.22 -16.88
N TYR A 294 -9.56 -1.30 -15.62
CA TYR A 294 -8.18 -1.04 -15.25
C TYR A 294 -7.72 -1.97 -14.13
N LEU A 295 -6.49 -2.44 -14.25
CA LEU A 295 -5.80 -3.24 -13.25
C LEU A 295 -4.50 -2.54 -12.83
N ASN A 296 -4.42 -2.12 -11.56
CA ASN A 296 -3.18 -1.74 -10.91
C ASN A 296 -2.48 -3.01 -10.47
N SER A 297 -1.42 -3.38 -11.17
CA SER A 297 -0.71 -4.61 -10.88
C SER A 297 0.18 -4.51 -9.64
N HIS A 298 0.50 -5.66 -9.06
CA HIS A 298 1.54 -5.72 -8.04
C HIS A 298 2.89 -5.27 -8.59
N GLY A 299 3.24 -5.66 -9.80
CA GLY A 299 4.31 -5.17 -10.68
C GLY A 299 5.47 -4.47 -9.98
N THR A 300 6.38 -5.25 -9.38
CA THR A 300 7.46 -4.72 -8.51
C THR A 300 8.74 -4.34 -9.25
N SER A 301 8.80 -4.51 -10.58
CA SER A 301 10.04 -4.34 -11.36
C SER A 301 11.06 -5.45 -11.10
N THR A 302 10.60 -6.64 -10.75
CA THR A 302 11.45 -7.81 -10.58
C THR A 302 11.39 -8.73 -11.82
N PRO A 303 12.50 -9.33 -12.24
CA PRO A 303 12.52 -10.16 -13.44
C PRO A 303 11.54 -11.33 -13.42
N VAL A 304 11.35 -11.97 -12.26
CA VAL A 304 10.48 -13.14 -12.09
C VAL A 304 9.05 -12.73 -11.73
N GLY A 305 8.88 -11.80 -10.79
CA GLY A 305 7.57 -11.42 -10.26
C GLY A 305 6.63 -10.86 -11.32
N ASP A 306 7.13 -9.92 -12.12
CA ASP A 306 6.34 -9.26 -13.16
C ASP A 306 5.82 -10.28 -14.19
N VAL A 307 6.66 -11.20 -14.65
CA VAL A 307 6.28 -12.23 -15.64
C VAL A 307 5.24 -13.21 -15.08
N LYS A 308 5.37 -13.58 -13.81
CA LYS A 308 4.40 -14.48 -13.15
C LYS A 308 3.02 -13.82 -13.04
N GLU A 309 2.98 -12.55 -12.69
CA GLU A 309 1.72 -11.81 -12.63
C GLU A 309 1.10 -11.62 -14.01
N LEU A 310 1.88 -11.28 -15.04
CA LEU A 310 1.39 -11.18 -16.42
C LEU A 310 0.79 -12.51 -16.89
N GLY A 311 1.44 -13.65 -16.57
CA GLY A 311 0.90 -14.97 -16.85
C GLY A 311 -0.45 -15.23 -16.17
N ALA A 312 -0.58 -14.85 -14.90
CA ALA A 312 -1.83 -14.97 -14.15
C ALA A 312 -2.95 -14.07 -14.73
N ILE A 313 -2.62 -12.85 -15.13
CA ILE A 313 -3.57 -11.94 -15.78
C ILE A 313 -4.09 -12.52 -17.09
N ARG A 314 -3.19 -13.09 -17.92
CA ARG A 314 -3.60 -13.77 -19.17
C ARG A 314 -4.55 -14.94 -18.91
N GLU A 315 -4.25 -15.75 -17.91
CA GLU A 315 -5.08 -16.90 -17.55
C GLU A 315 -6.48 -16.47 -17.09
N VAL A 316 -6.58 -15.39 -16.32
CA VAL A 316 -7.84 -14.90 -15.79
C VAL A 316 -8.69 -14.19 -16.84
N PHE A 317 -8.07 -13.33 -17.66
CA PHE A 317 -8.81 -12.43 -18.54
C PHE A 317 -8.82 -12.87 -20.02
N GLY A 318 -7.90 -13.74 -20.43
CA GLY A 318 -7.78 -14.16 -21.84
C GLY A 318 -7.67 -12.95 -22.79
N ASP A 319 -8.49 -12.93 -23.81
CA ASP A 319 -8.53 -11.85 -24.81
C ASP A 319 -9.20 -10.55 -24.31
N ASN A 320 -9.82 -10.57 -23.14
CA ASN A 320 -10.51 -9.42 -22.52
C ASN A 320 -9.68 -8.77 -21.41
N SER A 321 -8.37 -8.69 -21.59
CA SER A 321 -7.46 -8.07 -20.61
C SER A 321 -7.84 -6.60 -20.37
N PRO A 322 -7.93 -6.16 -19.11
CA PRO A 322 -8.06 -4.74 -18.79
C PRO A 322 -6.81 -3.95 -19.22
N ALA A 323 -6.89 -2.63 -19.22
CA ALA A 323 -5.70 -1.80 -19.24
C ALA A 323 -4.90 -2.02 -17.95
N ILE A 324 -3.58 -2.16 -18.08
CA ILE A 324 -2.68 -2.52 -16.97
C ILE A 324 -1.62 -1.44 -16.80
N SER A 325 -1.42 -0.97 -15.57
CA SER A 325 -0.20 -0.25 -15.24
C SER A 325 0.30 -0.64 -13.84
N ALA A 326 1.60 -0.43 -13.63
CA ALA A 326 2.27 -0.61 -12.35
C ALA A 326 2.71 0.75 -11.81
N THR A 327 1.98 1.27 -10.85
CA THR A 327 2.33 2.56 -10.21
C THR A 327 3.65 2.51 -9.44
N LYS A 328 4.12 1.30 -9.08
CA LYS A 328 5.44 1.11 -8.46
C LYS A 328 6.60 1.55 -9.36
N ALA A 329 6.41 1.65 -10.66
CA ALA A 329 7.40 2.27 -11.54
C ALA A 329 7.70 3.74 -11.15
N MET A 330 6.70 4.45 -10.61
CA MET A 330 6.83 5.82 -10.10
C MET A 330 7.20 5.86 -8.61
N THR A 331 6.58 5.00 -7.80
CA THR A 331 6.61 5.13 -6.34
C THR A 331 7.70 4.32 -5.66
N GLY A 332 8.22 3.29 -6.30
CA GLY A 332 8.89 2.20 -5.61
C GLY A 332 7.88 1.31 -4.88
N HIS A 333 8.39 0.37 -4.11
CA HIS A 333 7.59 -0.60 -3.39
C HIS A 333 7.60 -0.32 -1.88
N SER A 334 6.52 0.21 -1.36
CA SER A 334 6.34 0.56 0.06
C SER A 334 5.86 -0.62 0.92
N LEU A 335 6.13 -1.86 0.49
CA LEU A 335 5.88 -3.10 1.20
C LEU A 335 4.45 -3.19 1.76
N GLY A 336 4.28 -3.20 3.09
CA GLY A 336 2.97 -3.33 3.72
C GLY A 336 2.02 -2.14 3.51
N ALA A 337 2.54 -0.96 3.17
CA ALA A 337 1.73 0.20 2.82
C ALA A 337 1.29 0.22 1.34
N ALA A 338 1.89 -0.63 0.48
CA ALA A 338 1.67 -0.58 -0.96
C ALA A 338 0.19 -0.80 -1.34
N GLY A 339 -0.47 -1.78 -0.72
CA GLY A 339 -1.84 -2.13 -1.09
C GLY A 339 -2.85 -1.00 -0.91
N VAL A 340 -2.79 -0.25 0.21
CA VAL A 340 -3.67 0.89 0.42
C VAL A 340 -3.29 2.09 -0.44
N GLN A 341 -1.99 2.33 -0.66
CA GLN A 341 -1.55 3.39 -1.56
C GLN A 341 -2.06 3.13 -2.98
N GLU A 342 -1.93 1.90 -3.49
CA GLU A 342 -2.41 1.51 -4.82
C GLU A 342 -3.93 1.50 -4.93
N ALA A 343 -4.66 1.15 -3.88
CA ALA A 343 -6.10 1.33 -3.82
C ALA A 343 -6.46 2.82 -3.97
N ILE A 344 -5.78 3.72 -3.25
CA ILE A 344 -5.99 5.17 -3.36
C ILE A 344 -5.63 5.69 -4.76
N TYR A 345 -4.51 5.26 -5.35
CA TYR A 345 -4.17 5.63 -6.73
C TYR A 345 -5.24 5.20 -7.72
N SER A 346 -5.75 3.98 -7.58
CA SER A 346 -6.82 3.44 -8.43
C SER A 346 -8.12 4.21 -8.27
N LEU A 347 -8.47 4.62 -7.04
CA LEU A 347 -9.64 5.45 -6.76
C LEU A 347 -9.52 6.86 -7.33
N LEU A 348 -8.34 7.48 -7.25
CA LEU A 348 -8.09 8.79 -7.87
C LEU A 348 -8.18 8.71 -9.40
N MET A 349 -7.66 7.64 -10.01
CA MET A 349 -7.80 7.40 -11.45
C MET A 349 -9.27 7.17 -11.85
N LEU A 350 -10.00 6.39 -11.08
CA LEU A 350 -11.44 6.12 -11.26
C LEU A 350 -12.27 7.41 -11.19
N GLU A 351 -12.00 8.26 -10.21
CA GLU A 351 -12.74 9.49 -10.00
C GLU A 351 -12.46 10.52 -11.09
N HIS A 352 -11.20 10.64 -11.48
CA HIS A 352 -10.74 11.68 -12.42
C HIS A 352 -10.64 11.22 -13.88
N GLY A 353 -11.05 9.98 -14.21
CA GLY A 353 -11.17 9.50 -15.58
C GLY A 353 -9.85 9.41 -16.34
N PHE A 354 -8.80 8.85 -15.75
CA PHE A 354 -7.52 8.63 -16.42
C PHE A 354 -6.82 7.37 -15.90
N ILE A 355 -5.81 6.90 -16.62
CA ILE A 355 -4.89 5.84 -16.19
C ILE A 355 -3.47 6.40 -16.17
N ALA A 356 -2.81 6.27 -15.01
CA ALA A 356 -1.40 6.61 -14.86
C ALA A 356 -0.49 5.56 -15.51
N PRO A 357 0.67 5.95 -16.08
CA PRO A 357 1.52 5.03 -16.83
C PRO A 357 2.38 4.13 -15.94
N SER A 358 2.79 2.99 -16.50
CA SER A 358 4.04 2.33 -16.14
C SER A 358 5.19 3.06 -16.81
N ILE A 359 5.92 3.88 -16.07
CA ILE A 359 7.04 4.66 -16.62
C ILE A 359 8.29 3.81 -16.79
N ASN A 360 9.29 4.34 -17.52
CA ASN A 360 10.62 3.75 -17.70
C ASN A 360 10.65 2.47 -18.55
N ILE A 361 9.65 2.20 -19.37
CA ILE A 361 9.68 1.10 -20.34
C ILE A 361 10.39 1.61 -21.60
N GLU A 362 11.67 1.27 -21.75
CA GLU A 362 12.46 1.55 -22.96
C GLU A 362 12.35 0.39 -23.96
N GLU A 363 12.28 -0.84 -23.45
CA GLU A 363 12.06 -2.07 -24.22
C GLU A 363 11.05 -2.94 -23.45
N LEU A 364 9.87 -3.13 -24.01
CA LEU A 364 8.83 -3.93 -23.36
C LEU A 364 9.26 -5.40 -23.32
N ASP A 365 9.16 -6.03 -22.14
CA ASP A 365 9.41 -7.47 -21.99
C ASP A 365 8.50 -8.27 -22.93
N GLU A 366 9.06 -9.24 -23.64
CA GLU A 366 8.34 -10.08 -24.59
C GLU A 366 7.13 -10.79 -23.97
N GLN A 367 7.20 -11.10 -22.68
CA GLN A 367 6.11 -11.71 -21.92
C GLN A 367 4.92 -10.74 -21.70
N ALA A 368 5.09 -9.46 -21.89
CA ALA A 368 4.00 -8.47 -21.86
C ALA A 368 3.32 -8.28 -23.22
N ALA A 369 3.88 -8.85 -24.31
CA ALA A 369 3.35 -8.67 -25.65
C ALA A 369 1.87 -9.09 -25.76
N GLY A 370 1.02 -8.24 -26.32
CA GLY A 370 -0.42 -8.48 -26.51
C GLY A 370 -1.29 -8.18 -25.28
N LEU A 371 -0.73 -7.71 -24.18
CA LEU A 371 -1.47 -7.10 -23.07
C LEU A 371 -1.52 -5.57 -23.23
N ASP A 372 -2.58 -4.94 -22.74
CA ASP A 372 -2.77 -3.48 -22.79
C ASP A 372 -1.96 -2.80 -21.67
N ILE A 373 -0.62 -2.76 -21.83
CA ILE A 373 0.27 -2.08 -20.89
C ILE A 373 0.25 -0.57 -21.19
N VAL A 374 -0.22 0.20 -20.22
CA VAL A 374 -0.32 1.67 -20.34
C VAL A 374 1.05 2.29 -20.04
N THR A 375 1.68 2.89 -21.07
CA THR A 375 3.02 3.51 -20.98
C THR A 375 3.00 5.03 -20.98
N GLU A 376 1.85 5.63 -21.25
CA GLU A 376 1.60 7.07 -21.21
C GLU A 376 0.28 7.35 -20.50
N THR A 377 0.17 8.50 -19.82
CA THR A 377 -1.09 8.90 -19.19
C THR A 377 -2.20 8.91 -20.23
N THR A 378 -3.25 8.15 -19.96
CA THR A 378 -4.37 7.95 -20.87
C THR A 378 -5.66 8.43 -20.25
N GLU A 379 -6.33 9.42 -20.85
CA GLU A 379 -7.66 9.84 -20.43
C GLU A 379 -8.67 8.75 -20.84
N ARG A 380 -9.37 8.21 -19.85
CA ARG A 380 -10.32 7.10 -20.04
C ARG A 380 -11.30 7.06 -18.89
N GLU A 381 -12.58 7.09 -19.22
CA GLU A 381 -13.63 6.83 -18.23
C GLU A 381 -13.51 5.40 -17.69
N LEU A 382 -13.51 5.29 -16.37
CA LEU A 382 -13.40 4.02 -15.65
C LEU A 382 -14.67 3.81 -14.83
N THR A 383 -15.13 2.56 -14.75
CA THR A 383 -16.26 2.15 -13.94
C THR A 383 -15.83 1.16 -12.86
N THR A 384 -15.00 0.19 -13.22
CA THR A 384 -14.54 -0.86 -12.31
C THR A 384 -13.04 -1.03 -12.42
N VAL A 385 -12.36 -0.96 -11.29
CA VAL A 385 -10.90 -1.10 -11.20
C VAL A 385 -10.50 -2.23 -10.26
N MET A 386 -9.38 -2.85 -10.55
CA MET A 386 -8.79 -3.92 -9.74
C MET A 386 -7.40 -3.50 -9.25
N SER A 387 -7.05 -3.89 -8.03
CA SER A 387 -5.71 -3.71 -7.47
C SER A 387 -5.19 -5.02 -6.88
N ASN A 388 -4.00 -5.43 -7.29
CA ASN A 388 -3.33 -6.65 -6.85
C ASN A 388 -2.19 -6.35 -5.86
N SER A 389 -2.08 -7.18 -4.84
CA SER A 389 -0.97 -7.16 -3.87
C SER A 389 -0.53 -8.58 -3.56
N PHE A 390 0.68 -8.95 -3.94
CA PHE A 390 1.22 -10.30 -3.77
C PHE A 390 2.50 -10.25 -2.93
N GLY A 391 2.51 -10.91 -1.78
CA GLY A 391 3.57 -10.82 -0.80
C GLY A 391 4.42 -12.08 -0.65
N PHE A 392 5.62 -11.91 -0.13
CA PHE A 392 6.45 -13.03 0.31
C PHE A 392 5.69 -13.91 1.29
N GLY A 393 5.97 -15.22 1.25
CA GLY A 393 5.18 -16.24 1.92
C GLY A 393 3.98 -16.71 1.08
N GLY A 394 3.85 -16.21 -0.16
CA GLY A 394 2.76 -16.57 -1.08
C GLY A 394 1.40 -16.02 -0.66
N THR A 395 1.36 -14.92 0.05
CA THR A 395 0.12 -14.28 0.51
C THR A 395 -0.37 -13.28 -0.53
N ASN A 396 -1.59 -13.44 -1.01
CA ASN A 396 -2.16 -12.69 -2.11
C ASN A 396 -3.44 -11.96 -1.67
N ALA A 397 -3.61 -10.72 -2.11
CA ALA A 397 -4.83 -9.94 -1.96
C ALA A 397 -5.18 -9.25 -3.28
N THR A 398 -6.45 -9.25 -3.63
CA THR A 398 -7.01 -8.53 -4.78
C THR A 398 -8.25 -7.78 -4.33
N LEU A 399 -8.33 -6.50 -4.67
CA LEU A 399 -9.48 -5.63 -4.42
C LEU A 399 -10.13 -5.25 -5.74
N VAL A 400 -11.46 -5.29 -5.81
CA VAL A 400 -12.25 -4.77 -6.94
C VAL A 400 -13.14 -3.64 -6.43
N MET A 401 -12.98 -2.47 -7.02
CA MET A 401 -13.68 -1.25 -6.63
C MET A 401 -14.46 -0.72 -7.83
N ARG A 402 -15.73 -0.36 -7.60
CA ARG A 402 -16.65 0.09 -8.66
C ARG A 402 -17.32 1.40 -8.29
N LYS A 403 -17.38 2.30 -9.25
CA LYS A 403 -18.17 3.54 -9.16
C LYS A 403 -19.66 3.21 -8.98
N LEU A 404 -20.36 3.94 -8.09
CA LEU A 404 -21.80 3.75 -7.84
C LEU A 404 -22.65 4.41 -8.93
#